data_253f6d20bf0ded76310283b1925d367b
#
_entry.id   253f6d20bf0ded76310283b1925d367b
#
_cell.length_a   1.000
_cell.length_b   1.000
_cell.length_c   1.000
_cell.angle_alpha   90.00
_cell.angle_beta   90.00
_cell.angle_gamma   90.00
#
_symmetry.space_group_name_H-M   'P 1'
#
loop_
_entity.id
_entity.type
_entity.pdbx_description
1 polymer ?
#
loop_
_entity_poly.entity_id
_entity_poly.type
_entity_poly.pdbx_seq_one_letter_code
_entity_poly.pdbx_strand_id
1 'polypeptide(L)'
;VPEVHTINRSVERIRGGAGGGLPLLALPILLVCGIGCLTQVETGGAFAAVPGVGLIILAALAASGFYSMQPNEAYVLTLFGSYVGTDRTTGLRWVLPWYGRKKISLRVRNVTSEMLKVNDKRGNPIEIAANIVWRVADSAQALFDVDDYSAFVNIQIETGLREVASHYAYDHAEEGEPTLRADAEEVGAKLQADLQKRIAVAGVAIDEAHLMHLAYAPEIAGSMLKRQQAEAVLAARRTIVAGAVGMVENALNQLADRGVVTLDDERKAAMVSNLLVVLCADREAQPVVNTGTLYG
;
A
#
# COMPACT_ATOMS: atom_id res chain seq x y z
N VAL A 1 -0.29 26.84 26.39
CA VAL A 1 -0.64 25.89 25.31
C VAL A 1 -0.82 26.76 24.07
N PRO A 2 0.02 26.66 23.03
CA PRO A 2 -0.20 27.44 21.83
C PRO A 2 -1.48 26.93 21.19
N GLU A 3 -2.39 27.85 20.83
CA GLU A 3 -3.57 27.56 20.02
C GLU A 3 -3.11 26.87 18.74
N VAL A 4 -3.50 25.61 18.59
CA VAL A 4 -3.34 24.88 17.34
C VAL A 4 -4.21 25.64 16.34
N HIS A 5 -3.57 26.38 15.42
CA HIS A 5 -4.24 26.94 14.28
C HIS A 5 -5.02 25.81 13.61
N THR A 6 -6.34 25.84 13.75
CA THR A 6 -7.24 24.94 13.04
C THR A 6 -7.08 25.26 11.56
N ILE A 7 -6.32 24.39 10.86
CA ILE A 7 -6.24 24.43 9.39
C ILE A 7 -7.68 24.34 8.91
N ASN A 8 -8.12 25.33 8.17
CA ASN A 8 -9.46 25.38 7.62
C ASN A 8 -9.53 24.32 6.51
N ARG A 9 -9.94 23.10 6.86
CA ARG A 9 -9.96 21.98 5.93
C ARG A 9 -10.95 22.25 4.82
N SER A 10 -10.47 22.17 3.58
CA SER A 10 -11.27 22.32 2.37
C SER A 10 -12.08 21.04 2.14
N VAL A 11 -13.34 21.02 2.52
CA VAL A 11 -14.22 19.86 2.25
C VAL A 11 -14.80 19.95 0.85
N GLU A 12 -14.69 18.87 0.09
CA GLU A 12 -15.22 18.80 -1.27
C GLU A 12 -16.73 19.00 -1.30
N ARG A 13 -17.17 19.95 -2.13
CA ARG A 13 -18.59 20.20 -2.44
C ARG A 13 -18.82 19.82 -3.89
N ILE A 14 -19.65 18.79 -4.14
CA ILE A 14 -19.99 18.39 -5.49
C ILE A 14 -20.92 19.47 -6.06
N ARG A 15 -20.43 20.23 -7.06
CA ARG A 15 -21.18 21.23 -7.78
C ARG A 15 -20.88 21.09 -9.27
N GLY A 16 -21.80 20.45 -9.99
CA GLY A 16 -21.69 20.32 -11.43
C GLY A 16 -21.89 21.66 -12.14
N GLY A 17 -21.11 21.95 -13.16
CA GLY A 17 -21.41 22.98 -14.14
C GLY A 17 -22.73 22.67 -14.87
N ALA A 18 -23.27 23.61 -15.60
CA ALA A 18 -24.41 23.34 -16.46
C ALA A 18 -24.04 22.36 -17.59
N GLY A 19 -24.99 21.52 -18.01
CA GLY A 19 -24.78 20.68 -19.19
C GLY A 19 -24.43 21.54 -20.41
N GLY A 20 -23.32 21.20 -21.11
CA GLY A 20 -22.82 22.00 -22.25
C GLY A 20 -23.74 22.03 -23.46
N GLY A 21 -24.80 21.20 -23.53
CA GLY A 21 -25.67 21.10 -24.70
C GLY A 21 -26.46 22.38 -25.00
N LEU A 22 -27.11 22.97 -23.99
CA LEU A 22 -27.89 24.22 -24.17
C LEU A 22 -26.99 25.40 -24.57
N PRO A 23 -25.87 25.70 -23.89
CA PRO A 23 -24.94 26.75 -24.31
C PRO A 23 -24.32 26.49 -25.70
N LEU A 24 -24.09 25.21 -26.05
CA LEU A 24 -23.58 24.85 -27.38
C LEU A 24 -24.55 25.21 -28.52
N LEU A 25 -25.87 25.01 -28.29
CA LEU A 25 -26.90 25.40 -29.26
C LEU A 25 -27.12 26.92 -29.32
N ALA A 26 -26.94 27.61 -28.18
CA ALA A 26 -27.10 29.06 -28.11
C ALA A 26 -25.95 29.83 -28.85
N LEU A 27 -24.75 29.25 -28.84
CA LEU A 27 -23.53 29.90 -29.41
C LEU A 27 -23.65 30.22 -30.90
N PRO A 28 -24.04 29.31 -31.81
CA PRO A 28 -24.22 29.63 -33.24
C PRO A 28 -25.39 30.63 -33.45
N ILE A 29 -26.43 30.59 -32.66
CA ILE A 29 -27.56 31.54 -32.73
C ILE A 29 -27.05 32.96 -32.41
N LEU A 30 -26.28 33.12 -31.34
CA LEU A 30 -25.66 34.40 -30.96
C LEU A 30 -24.71 34.93 -32.04
N LEU A 31 -23.92 34.06 -32.66
CA LEU A 31 -23.01 34.44 -33.76
C LEU A 31 -23.78 34.87 -35.01
N VAL A 32 -24.79 34.11 -35.43
CA VAL A 32 -25.59 34.43 -36.61
C VAL A 32 -26.36 35.74 -36.38
N CYS A 33 -26.97 35.95 -35.22
CA CYS A 33 -27.63 37.21 -34.88
C CYS A 33 -26.65 38.40 -34.85
N GLY A 34 -25.46 38.20 -34.29
CA GLY A 34 -24.40 39.21 -34.23
C GLY A 34 -23.91 39.63 -35.62
N ILE A 35 -23.66 38.67 -36.51
CA ILE A 35 -23.25 38.91 -37.89
C ILE A 35 -24.42 39.59 -38.67
N GLY A 36 -25.68 39.11 -38.46
CA GLY A 36 -26.86 39.71 -39.10
C GLY A 36 -27.07 41.18 -38.72
N CYS A 37 -26.83 41.56 -37.47
CA CYS A 37 -26.85 42.94 -37.01
C CYS A 37 -25.73 43.77 -37.67
N LEU A 38 -24.56 43.21 -37.91
CA LEU A 38 -23.42 43.89 -38.56
C LEU A 38 -23.68 44.12 -40.07
N THR A 39 -24.36 43.19 -40.76
CA THR A 39 -24.72 43.37 -42.18
C THR A 39 -25.80 44.45 -42.39
N GLN A 40 -26.59 44.80 -41.39
CA GLN A 40 -27.59 45.88 -41.45
C GLN A 40 -26.99 47.27 -41.20
N VAL A 41 -25.71 47.41 -40.93
CA VAL A 41 -25.04 48.70 -40.73
C VAL A 41 -25.12 49.59 -41.96
N GLU A 42 -25.12 49.00 -43.17
CA GLU A 42 -25.25 49.73 -44.43
C GLU A 42 -26.60 50.44 -44.57
N THR A 43 -27.66 49.93 -43.95
CA THR A 43 -29.03 50.47 -44.02
C THR A 43 -29.44 51.22 -42.74
N GLY A 44 -28.90 50.90 -41.57
CA GLY A 44 -29.31 51.42 -40.26
C GLY A 44 -28.33 52.38 -39.57
N GLY A 45 -27.22 52.72 -40.21
CA GLY A 45 -26.22 53.62 -39.64
C GLY A 45 -25.34 52.97 -38.53
N ALA A 46 -24.37 53.71 -38.02
CA ALA A 46 -23.36 53.24 -37.04
C ALA A 46 -23.95 52.68 -35.73
N PHE A 47 -25.18 53.07 -35.37
CA PHE A 47 -25.85 52.57 -34.15
C PHE A 47 -26.22 51.07 -34.21
N ALA A 48 -26.39 50.50 -35.42
CA ALA A 48 -26.67 49.09 -35.60
C ALA A 48 -25.41 48.20 -35.37
N ALA A 49 -24.21 48.75 -35.45
CA ALA A 49 -22.96 48.03 -35.18
C ALA A 49 -22.76 47.67 -33.71
N VAL A 50 -23.24 48.52 -32.77
CA VAL A 50 -23.02 48.33 -31.32
C VAL A 50 -23.64 47.01 -30.80
N PRO A 51 -24.91 46.68 -31.08
CA PRO A 51 -25.51 45.40 -30.64
C PRO A 51 -24.83 44.20 -31.33
N GLY A 52 -24.44 44.32 -32.60
CA GLY A 52 -23.74 43.26 -33.34
C GLY A 52 -22.41 42.88 -32.71
N VAL A 53 -21.58 43.87 -32.42
CA VAL A 53 -20.31 43.67 -31.72
C VAL A 53 -20.55 43.11 -30.31
N GLY A 54 -21.55 43.63 -29.59
CA GLY A 54 -21.90 43.13 -28.25
C GLY A 54 -22.29 41.63 -28.24
N LEU A 55 -23.06 41.19 -29.22
CA LEU A 55 -23.46 39.80 -29.38
C LEU A 55 -22.28 38.88 -29.69
N ILE A 56 -21.31 39.34 -30.54
CA ILE A 56 -20.10 38.57 -30.85
C ILE A 56 -19.20 38.46 -29.62
N ILE A 57 -19.02 39.55 -28.88
CA ILE A 57 -18.25 39.50 -27.61
C ILE A 57 -18.91 38.55 -26.62
N LEU A 58 -20.24 38.57 -26.48
CA LEU A 58 -21.00 37.67 -25.61
C LEU A 58 -20.84 36.22 -26.06
N ALA A 59 -20.86 35.93 -27.35
CA ALA A 59 -20.61 34.60 -27.90
C ALA A 59 -19.18 34.13 -27.63
N ALA A 60 -18.18 34.98 -27.77
CA ALA A 60 -16.78 34.67 -27.46
C ALA A 60 -16.60 34.37 -25.95
N LEU A 61 -17.21 35.16 -25.09
CA LEU A 61 -17.22 34.93 -23.67
C LEU A 61 -17.92 33.60 -23.32
N ALA A 62 -19.08 33.32 -23.90
CA ALA A 62 -19.78 32.07 -23.70
C ALA A 62 -18.96 30.86 -24.18
N ALA A 63 -18.26 31.01 -25.32
CA ALA A 63 -17.38 29.95 -25.84
C ALA A 63 -16.21 29.62 -24.92
N SER A 64 -15.67 30.59 -24.19
CA SER A 64 -14.58 30.37 -23.24
C SER A 64 -14.98 29.58 -21.99
N GLY A 65 -16.29 29.46 -21.72
CA GLY A 65 -16.83 28.71 -20.57
C GLY A 65 -16.86 27.20 -20.76
N PHE A 66 -16.69 26.68 -21.98
CA PHE A 66 -16.73 25.25 -22.24
C PHE A 66 -15.48 24.52 -21.74
N TYR A 67 -15.69 23.32 -21.22
CA TYR A 67 -14.64 22.36 -20.90
C TYR A 67 -15.15 20.94 -21.09
N SER A 68 -14.22 20.04 -21.43
CA SER A 68 -14.48 18.62 -21.63
C SER A 68 -13.94 17.84 -20.45
N MET A 69 -14.73 16.93 -19.91
CA MET A 69 -14.37 16.11 -18.78
C MET A 69 -14.38 14.63 -19.15
N GLN A 70 -13.25 13.95 -18.88
CA GLN A 70 -13.11 12.52 -19.06
C GLN A 70 -13.53 11.77 -17.79
N PRO A 71 -13.85 10.47 -17.89
CA PRO A 71 -14.07 9.62 -16.72
C PRO A 71 -12.86 9.61 -15.78
N ASN A 72 -13.10 9.59 -14.48
CA ASN A 72 -12.07 9.64 -13.44
C ASN A 72 -11.18 10.89 -13.46
N GLU A 73 -11.75 12.01 -13.88
CA GLU A 73 -11.17 13.34 -13.75
C GLU A 73 -12.15 14.25 -13.05
N ALA A 74 -11.65 15.27 -12.39
CA ALA A 74 -12.49 16.31 -11.78
C ALA A 74 -11.93 17.69 -12.10
N TYR A 75 -12.84 18.68 -12.18
CA TYR A 75 -12.48 20.08 -12.24
C TYR A 75 -12.89 20.77 -10.94
N VAL A 76 -11.88 21.31 -10.29
CA VAL A 76 -12.08 22.16 -9.11
C VAL A 76 -12.34 23.58 -9.56
N LEU A 77 -13.50 24.12 -9.18
CA LEU A 77 -13.98 25.44 -9.58
C LEU A 77 -13.70 26.45 -8.45
N THR A 78 -13.03 27.54 -8.83
CA THR A 78 -12.78 28.67 -7.93
C THR A 78 -13.38 29.95 -8.49
N LEU A 79 -13.86 30.82 -7.63
CA LEU A 79 -14.38 32.13 -7.98
C LEU A 79 -13.65 33.20 -7.17
N PHE A 80 -12.89 34.07 -7.85
CA PHE A 80 -12.07 35.10 -7.20
C PHE A 80 -11.23 34.60 -6.02
N GLY A 81 -10.64 33.39 -6.17
CA GLY A 81 -9.79 32.78 -5.15
C GLY A 81 -10.54 31.92 -4.13
N SER A 82 -11.87 31.99 -4.03
CA SER A 82 -12.64 31.14 -3.14
C SER A 82 -13.04 29.81 -3.83
N TYR A 83 -12.97 28.71 -3.10
CA TYR A 83 -13.44 27.40 -3.57
C TYR A 83 -14.98 27.37 -3.63
N VAL A 84 -15.51 27.03 -4.79
CA VAL A 84 -16.97 26.99 -5.04
C VAL A 84 -17.50 25.56 -5.04
N GLY A 85 -16.74 24.63 -5.64
CA GLY A 85 -17.12 23.24 -5.72
C GLY A 85 -16.30 22.47 -6.75
N THR A 86 -16.52 21.16 -6.79
CA THR A 86 -15.86 20.25 -7.72
C THR A 86 -16.90 19.61 -8.64
N ASP A 87 -16.64 19.67 -9.94
CA ASP A 87 -17.43 18.94 -10.93
C ASP A 87 -16.75 17.58 -11.23
N ARG A 88 -17.53 16.49 -11.10
CA ARG A 88 -17.12 15.11 -11.42
C ARG A 88 -17.93 14.51 -12.57
N THR A 89 -18.83 15.30 -13.16
CA THR A 89 -19.76 14.82 -14.19
C THR A 89 -19.07 14.79 -15.54
N THR A 90 -18.99 13.65 -16.16
CA THR A 90 -18.33 13.44 -17.46
C THR A 90 -19.09 14.11 -18.61
N GLY A 91 -18.36 14.44 -19.69
CA GLY A 91 -18.89 15.00 -20.92
C GLY A 91 -18.55 16.48 -21.13
N LEU A 92 -19.27 17.12 -22.05
CA LEU A 92 -19.13 18.54 -22.32
C LEU A 92 -19.92 19.34 -21.27
N ARG A 93 -19.21 20.21 -20.58
CA ARG A 93 -19.74 21.03 -19.49
C ARG A 93 -19.49 22.49 -19.78
N TRP A 94 -20.27 23.34 -19.14
CA TRP A 94 -20.15 24.77 -19.27
C TRP A 94 -20.23 25.46 -17.91
N VAL A 95 -19.34 26.41 -17.71
CA VAL A 95 -19.31 27.26 -16.52
C VAL A 95 -19.01 28.70 -16.93
N LEU A 96 -19.39 29.67 -16.12
CA LEU A 96 -19.14 31.08 -16.39
C LEU A 96 -17.63 31.34 -16.59
N PRO A 97 -17.25 32.19 -17.56
CA PRO A 97 -15.85 32.39 -17.96
C PRO A 97 -14.91 32.85 -16.85
N TRP A 98 -15.41 33.52 -15.84
CA TRP A 98 -14.61 34.03 -14.71
C TRP A 98 -14.36 33.02 -13.61
N TYR A 99 -14.85 31.79 -13.74
CA TYR A 99 -14.46 30.70 -12.84
C TYR A 99 -13.08 30.19 -13.22
N GLY A 100 -12.18 30.19 -12.23
CA GLY A 100 -10.93 29.45 -12.31
C GLY A 100 -11.20 27.94 -12.32
N ARG A 101 -10.48 27.20 -13.15
CA ARG A 101 -10.64 25.75 -13.31
C ARG A 101 -9.31 25.05 -13.15
N LYS A 102 -9.20 24.17 -12.16
CA LYS A 102 -8.02 23.30 -12.00
C LYS A 102 -8.45 21.85 -12.20
N LYS A 103 -7.79 21.18 -13.13
CA LYS A 103 -8.03 19.76 -13.43
C LYS A 103 -7.23 18.89 -12.47
N ILE A 104 -7.86 17.85 -11.94
CA ILE A 104 -7.22 16.84 -11.12
C ILE A 104 -7.65 15.44 -11.57
N SER A 105 -6.72 14.48 -11.54
CA SER A 105 -6.99 13.08 -11.86
C SER A 105 -7.40 12.33 -10.60
N LEU A 106 -8.53 11.63 -10.69
CA LEU A 106 -9.06 10.73 -9.65
C LEU A 106 -8.69 9.26 -9.90
N ARG A 107 -7.87 9.02 -10.94
CA ARG A 107 -7.45 7.66 -11.32
C ARG A 107 -6.58 7.07 -10.22
N VAL A 108 -6.69 5.77 -10.05
CA VAL A 108 -5.82 5.00 -9.17
C VAL A 108 -4.38 5.11 -9.65
N ARG A 109 -3.47 5.33 -8.72
CA ARG A 109 -2.03 5.41 -8.95
C ARG A 109 -1.34 4.33 -8.16
N ASN A 110 -0.34 3.72 -8.78
CA ASN A 110 0.53 2.75 -8.13
C ASN A 110 1.92 3.36 -8.00
N VAL A 111 2.42 3.38 -6.77
CA VAL A 111 3.74 3.93 -6.45
C VAL A 111 4.53 2.88 -5.68
N THR A 112 5.70 2.55 -6.18
CA THR A 112 6.68 1.76 -5.45
C THR A 112 7.65 2.71 -4.75
N SER A 113 7.81 2.55 -3.43
CA SER A 113 8.78 3.33 -2.68
C SER A 113 10.20 3.01 -3.12
N GLU A 114 11.11 3.94 -2.92
CA GLU A 114 12.54 3.63 -2.99
C GLU A 114 12.90 2.59 -1.90
N MET A 115 13.98 1.87 -2.14
CA MET A 115 14.52 0.92 -1.17
C MET A 115 15.11 1.68 0.01
N LEU A 116 14.52 1.48 1.19
CA LEU A 116 14.92 2.14 2.42
C LEU A 116 15.74 1.19 3.29
N LYS A 117 16.91 1.66 3.72
CA LYS A 117 17.71 0.99 4.74
C LYS A 117 17.28 1.48 6.11
N VAL A 118 16.73 0.58 6.93
CA VAL A 118 16.17 0.88 8.26
C VAL A 118 16.56 -0.21 9.25
N ASN A 119 16.44 0.05 10.54
CA ASN A 119 16.63 -0.96 11.57
C ASN A 119 15.29 -1.57 11.96
N ASP A 120 15.25 -2.88 12.11
CA ASP A 120 14.10 -3.61 12.65
C ASP A 120 13.95 -3.38 14.17
N LYS A 121 12.90 -3.95 14.79
CA LYS A 121 12.65 -3.90 16.25
C LYS A 121 13.86 -4.34 17.09
N ARG A 122 14.71 -5.22 16.55
CA ARG A 122 15.91 -5.77 17.22
C ARG A 122 17.18 -4.99 16.90
N GLY A 123 17.10 -3.94 16.11
CA GLY A 123 18.24 -3.13 15.70
C GLY A 123 19.04 -3.72 14.53
N ASN A 124 18.55 -4.75 13.84
CA ASN A 124 19.19 -5.28 12.65
C ASN A 124 18.90 -4.38 11.45
N PRO A 125 19.91 -3.98 10.66
CA PRO A 125 19.70 -3.22 9.44
C PRO A 125 19.05 -4.10 8.36
N ILE A 126 17.89 -3.66 7.86
CA ILE A 126 17.12 -4.29 6.80
C ILE A 126 16.91 -3.32 5.65
N GLU A 127 16.73 -3.85 4.46
CA GLU A 127 16.28 -3.13 3.28
C GLU A 127 14.81 -3.48 3.04
N ILE A 128 13.98 -2.43 2.98
CA ILE A 128 12.54 -2.56 2.82
C ILE A 128 12.03 -1.62 1.74
N ALA A 129 11.10 -2.09 0.93
CA ALA A 129 10.31 -1.28 -0.01
C ALA A 129 8.84 -1.72 0.05
N ALA A 130 7.95 -0.82 -0.34
CA ALA A 130 6.53 -1.13 -0.44
C ALA A 130 5.93 -0.63 -1.75
N ASN A 131 4.89 -1.31 -2.18
CA ASN A 131 4.02 -0.89 -3.26
C ASN A 131 2.70 -0.40 -2.67
N ILE A 132 2.35 0.84 -2.99
CA ILE A 132 1.16 1.50 -2.46
C ILE A 132 0.25 1.91 -3.62
N VAL A 133 -0.99 1.46 -3.53
CA VAL A 133 -2.05 1.84 -4.47
C VAL A 133 -2.92 2.88 -3.80
N TRP A 134 -3.05 4.05 -4.44
CA TRP A 134 -3.76 5.18 -3.88
C TRP A 134 -4.50 6.00 -4.93
N ARG A 135 -5.45 6.81 -4.51
CA ARG A 135 -6.20 7.72 -5.37
C ARG A 135 -6.60 8.98 -4.61
N VAL A 136 -6.92 10.03 -5.36
CA VAL A 136 -7.51 11.24 -4.77
C VAL A 136 -8.98 10.98 -4.45
N ALA A 137 -9.34 11.08 -3.17
CA ALA A 137 -10.70 10.94 -2.67
C ALA A 137 -11.38 12.30 -2.55
N ASP A 138 -10.68 13.32 -2.01
CA ASP A 138 -11.15 14.70 -1.90
C ASP A 138 -10.25 15.62 -2.73
N SER A 139 -10.80 16.14 -3.82
CA SER A 139 -10.08 16.99 -4.76
C SER A 139 -9.78 18.38 -4.21
N ALA A 140 -10.59 18.88 -3.26
CA ALA A 140 -10.38 20.17 -2.66
C ALA A 140 -9.19 20.14 -1.69
N GLN A 141 -9.14 19.14 -0.82
CA GLN A 141 -8.01 18.95 0.09
C GLN A 141 -6.70 18.74 -0.69
N ALA A 142 -6.74 17.90 -1.74
CA ALA A 142 -5.56 17.62 -2.54
C ALA A 142 -4.96 18.85 -3.26
N LEU A 143 -5.79 19.86 -3.57
CA LEU A 143 -5.33 21.05 -4.31
C LEU A 143 -5.12 22.30 -3.46
N PHE A 144 -5.68 22.35 -2.26
CA PHE A 144 -5.66 23.57 -1.44
C PHE A 144 -5.05 23.37 -0.05
N ASP A 145 -5.05 22.14 0.50
CA ASP A 145 -4.51 21.88 1.83
C ASP A 145 -3.05 21.42 1.79
N VAL A 146 -2.55 20.99 0.62
CA VAL A 146 -1.14 20.63 0.36
C VAL A 146 -0.66 21.22 -0.97
N ASP A 147 0.61 21.58 -1.05
CA ASP A 147 1.20 22.15 -2.27
C ASP A 147 1.30 21.10 -3.39
N ASP A 148 1.89 19.95 -3.08
CA ASP A 148 2.00 18.80 -3.98
C ASP A 148 1.59 17.52 -3.22
N TYR A 149 0.37 17.09 -3.48
CA TYR A 149 -0.17 15.88 -2.86
C TYR A 149 0.61 14.61 -3.24
N SER A 150 1.25 14.56 -4.41
CA SER A 150 2.02 13.40 -4.84
C SER A 150 3.35 13.31 -4.08
N ALA A 151 4.07 14.43 -3.97
CA ALA A 151 5.29 14.52 -3.18
C ALA A 151 5.00 14.25 -1.69
N PHE A 152 3.90 14.82 -1.17
CA PHE A 152 3.46 14.59 0.21
C PHE A 152 3.20 13.10 0.48
N VAL A 153 2.47 12.41 -0.39
CA VAL A 153 2.19 10.96 -0.25
C VAL A 153 3.48 10.16 -0.23
N ASN A 154 4.45 10.45 -1.12
CA ASN A 154 5.72 9.74 -1.15
C ASN A 154 6.50 9.89 0.16
N ILE A 155 6.58 11.09 0.71
CA ILE A 155 7.25 11.36 1.99
C ILE A 155 6.56 10.61 3.15
N GLN A 156 5.21 10.57 3.14
CA GLN A 156 4.46 9.84 4.17
C GLN A 156 4.64 8.32 4.04
N ILE A 157 4.76 7.78 2.83
CA ILE A 157 5.07 6.37 2.59
C ILE A 157 6.43 6.01 3.20
N GLU A 158 7.48 6.77 2.92
CA GLU A 158 8.80 6.52 3.48
C GLU A 158 8.81 6.59 5.02
N THR A 159 8.11 7.58 5.57
CA THR A 159 7.99 7.76 7.02
C THR A 159 7.25 6.58 7.66
N GLY A 160 6.12 6.16 7.07
CA GLY A 160 5.33 5.03 7.54
C GLY A 160 6.08 3.71 7.47
N LEU A 161 6.84 3.47 6.38
CA LEU A 161 7.69 2.29 6.24
C LEU A 161 8.77 2.22 7.33
N ARG A 162 9.43 3.34 7.59
CA ARG A 162 10.45 3.43 8.65
C ARG A 162 9.88 3.14 10.03
N GLU A 163 8.68 3.64 10.30
CA GLU A 163 8.00 3.41 11.57
C GLU A 163 7.55 1.96 11.71
N VAL A 164 6.91 1.38 10.70
CA VAL A 164 6.51 -0.03 10.71
C VAL A 164 7.74 -0.93 10.87
N ALA A 165 8.82 -0.70 10.15
CA ALA A 165 10.05 -1.48 10.28
C ALA A 165 10.60 -1.45 11.71
N SER A 166 10.53 -0.31 12.40
CA SER A 166 11.02 -0.19 13.79
C SER A 166 10.17 -0.92 14.84
N HIS A 167 8.90 -1.22 14.51
CA HIS A 167 7.97 -1.88 15.43
C HIS A 167 7.95 -3.40 15.30
N TYR A 168 8.37 -3.95 14.17
CA TYR A 168 8.33 -5.38 13.89
C TYR A 168 9.74 -5.95 13.71
N ALA A 169 9.97 -7.18 14.19
CA ALA A 169 11.18 -7.92 13.89
C ALA A 169 11.13 -8.48 12.46
N TYR A 170 12.29 -8.63 11.82
CA TYR A 170 12.38 -9.17 10.46
C TYR A 170 11.86 -10.62 10.37
N ASP A 171 12.46 -11.56 11.11
CA ASP A 171 12.18 -13.00 11.00
C ASP A 171 12.02 -13.72 12.35
N HIS A 172 12.52 -13.17 13.42
CA HIS A 172 12.48 -13.77 14.75
C HIS A 172 11.81 -12.83 15.73
N ALA A 173 10.59 -13.15 16.10
CA ALA A 173 9.84 -12.52 17.18
C ALA A 173 9.76 -13.47 18.39
N GLU A 174 9.32 -12.97 19.52
CA GLU A 174 8.90 -13.80 20.64
C GLU A 174 7.65 -14.61 20.27
N GLU A 175 7.36 -15.72 20.97
CA GLU A 175 6.20 -16.54 20.63
C GLU A 175 4.91 -15.73 20.62
N GLY A 176 4.25 -15.67 19.44
CA GLY A 176 3.00 -14.94 19.22
C GLY A 176 3.15 -13.49 18.73
N GLU A 177 4.35 -12.96 18.55
CA GLU A 177 4.53 -11.65 17.94
C GLU A 177 4.63 -11.75 16.40
N PRO A 178 3.91 -10.89 15.64
CA PRO A 178 4.01 -10.88 14.19
C PRO A 178 5.38 -10.38 13.72
N THR A 179 5.84 -10.94 12.60
CA THR A 179 7.11 -10.60 11.96
C THR A 179 6.87 -9.99 10.58
N LEU A 180 7.84 -9.18 10.10
CA LEU A 180 7.77 -8.60 8.75
C LEU A 180 7.73 -9.67 7.65
N ARG A 181 8.39 -10.82 7.89
CA ARG A 181 8.55 -11.88 6.89
C ARG A 181 7.39 -12.88 6.88
N ALA A 182 6.95 -13.35 8.05
CA ALA A 182 5.90 -14.37 8.14
C ALA A 182 4.51 -13.76 8.01
N ASP A 183 4.31 -12.56 8.55
CA ASP A 183 3.01 -11.93 8.69
C ASP A 183 2.88 -10.67 7.81
N ALA A 184 3.49 -10.72 6.62
CA ALA A 184 3.58 -9.58 5.70
C ALA A 184 2.21 -8.96 5.33
N GLU A 185 1.15 -9.78 5.30
CA GLU A 185 -0.21 -9.34 5.01
C GLU A 185 -0.80 -8.52 6.17
N GLU A 186 -0.63 -9.00 7.42
CA GLU A 186 -1.07 -8.27 8.61
C GLU A 186 -0.33 -6.96 8.78
N VAL A 187 0.99 -6.99 8.57
CA VAL A 187 1.84 -5.78 8.61
C VAL A 187 1.46 -4.81 7.50
N GLY A 188 1.14 -5.30 6.30
CA GLY A 188 0.64 -4.50 5.19
C GLY A 188 -0.68 -3.79 5.52
N ALA A 189 -1.63 -4.50 6.12
CA ALA A 189 -2.89 -3.92 6.58
C ALA A 189 -2.68 -2.84 7.65
N LYS A 190 -1.73 -3.06 8.56
CA LYS A 190 -1.36 -2.06 9.57
C LYS A 190 -0.73 -0.83 8.95
N LEU A 191 0.20 -1.03 8.01
CA LEU A 191 0.82 0.05 7.24
C LEU A 191 -0.24 0.86 6.50
N GLN A 192 -1.19 0.21 5.82
CA GLN A 192 -2.30 0.86 5.14
C GLN A 192 -3.11 1.75 6.09
N ALA A 193 -3.50 1.22 7.26
CA ALA A 193 -4.30 1.94 8.25
C ALA A 193 -3.55 3.17 8.82
N ASP A 194 -2.25 3.05 9.08
CA ASP A 194 -1.43 4.13 9.62
C ASP A 194 -1.14 5.20 8.56
N LEU A 195 -0.82 4.79 7.33
CA LEU A 195 -0.68 5.71 6.20
C LEU A 195 -1.98 6.45 5.91
N GLN A 196 -3.14 5.76 5.92
CA GLN A 196 -4.44 6.40 5.67
C GLN A 196 -4.71 7.54 6.66
N LYS A 197 -4.37 7.38 7.94
CA LYS A 197 -4.51 8.45 8.95
C LYS A 197 -3.65 9.67 8.63
N ARG A 198 -2.41 9.44 8.16
CA ARG A 198 -1.45 10.49 7.86
C ARG A 198 -1.80 11.28 6.61
N ILE A 199 -2.20 10.58 5.54
CA ILE A 199 -2.47 11.18 4.23
C ILE A 199 -3.91 11.68 4.07
N ALA A 200 -4.81 11.38 5.02
CA ALA A 200 -6.18 11.88 5.00
C ALA A 200 -6.25 13.42 4.94
N VAL A 201 -5.24 14.12 5.46
CA VAL A 201 -5.13 15.59 5.39
C VAL A 201 -5.00 16.08 3.95
N ALA A 202 -4.35 15.30 3.08
CA ALA A 202 -4.18 15.60 1.66
C ALA A 202 -5.36 15.14 0.77
N GLY A 203 -6.46 14.70 1.36
CA GLY A 203 -7.62 14.21 0.60
C GLY A 203 -7.35 12.97 -0.23
N VAL A 204 -6.36 12.15 0.15
CA VAL A 204 -5.94 10.93 -0.56
C VAL A 204 -6.43 9.71 0.20
N ALA A 205 -6.86 8.69 -0.53
CA ALA A 205 -7.21 7.37 0.01
C ALA A 205 -6.20 6.33 -0.46
N ILE A 206 -5.80 5.43 0.45
CA ILE A 206 -5.00 4.25 0.14
C ILE A 206 -5.95 3.09 -0.08
N ASP A 207 -5.87 2.49 -1.25
CA ASP A 207 -6.64 1.30 -1.58
C ASP A 207 -5.91 0.04 -1.12
N GLU A 208 -4.58 -0.06 -1.33
CA GLU A 208 -3.76 -1.20 -0.96
C GLU A 208 -2.34 -0.77 -0.54
N ALA A 209 -1.73 -1.53 0.37
CA ALA A 209 -0.34 -1.36 0.78
C ALA A 209 0.32 -2.72 0.98
N HIS A 210 1.35 -3.02 0.18
CA HIS A 210 2.06 -4.29 0.22
C HIS A 210 3.57 -4.07 0.38
N LEU A 211 4.18 -4.86 1.26
CA LEU A 211 5.63 -4.92 1.34
C LEU A 211 6.17 -5.70 0.14
N MET A 212 7.09 -5.11 -0.62
CA MET A 212 7.63 -5.74 -1.83
C MET A 212 9.00 -6.34 -1.63
N HIS A 213 9.94 -5.52 -1.19
CA HIS A 213 11.32 -5.94 -0.97
C HIS A 213 11.58 -5.97 0.52
N LEU A 214 12.04 -7.12 1.00
CA LEU A 214 12.36 -7.29 2.40
C LEU A 214 13.58 -8.22 2.51
N ALA A 215 14.72 -7.66 2.88
CA ALA A 215 15.96 -8.37 3.01
C ALA A 215 16.82 -7.79 4.14
N TYR A 216 17.73 -8.60 4.69
CA TYR A 216 18.79 -8.05 5.52
C TYR A 216 19.74 -7.19 4.69
N ALA A 217 20.22 -6.10 5.26
CA ALA A 217 21.22 -5.28 4.60
C ALA A 217 22.49 -6.12 4.29
N PRO A 218 23.17 -5.86 3.16
CA PRO A 218 24.32 -6.67 2.70
C PRO A 218 25.40 -6.88 3.75
N GLU A 219 25.59 -5.90 4.64
CA GLU A 219 26.63 -5.95 5.68
C GLU A 219 26.43 -7.08 6.69
N ILE A 220 25.18 -7.45 6.98
CA ILE A 220 24.86 -8.49 7.96
C ILE A 220 24.28 -9.76 7.35
N ALA A 221 23.92 -9.74 6.06
CA ALA A 221 23.24 -10.83 5.39
C ALA A 221 23.97 -12.17 5.55
N GLY A 222 25.29 -12.18 5.40
CA GLY A 222 26.12 -13.38 5.56
C GLY A 222 26.13 -13.94 7.01
N SER A 223 26.13 -13.06 8.00
CA SER A 223 26.07 -13.46 9.41
C SER A 223 24.70 -14.00 9.79
N MET A 224 23.64 -13.37 9.28
CA MET A 224 22.26 -13.81 9.51
C MET A 224 21.95 -15.14 8.83
N LEU A 225 22.50 -15.38 7.63
CA LEU A 225 22.40 -16.67 6.96
C LEU A 225 23.04 -17.80 7.80
N LYS A 226 24.24 -17.57 8.36
CA LYS A 226 24.89 -18.54 9.24
C LYS A 226 24.05 -18.81 10.50
N ARG A 227 23.44 -17.78 11.09
CA ARG A 227 22.53 -17.94 12.23
C ARG A 227 21.31 -18.79 11.86
N GLN A 228 20.65 -18.48 10.73
CA GLN A 228 19.49 -19.25 10.26
C GLN A 228 19.86 -20.71 9.98
N GLN A 229 21.04 -20.97 9.39
CA GLN A 229 21.54 -22.34 9.21
C GLN A 229 21.73 -23.06 10.54
N ALA A 230 22.35 -22.44 11.53
CA ALA A 230 22.54 -23.04 12.86
C ALA A 230 21.22 -23.33 13.55
N GLU A 231 20.26 -22.41 13.50
CA GLU A 231 18.91 -22.59 14.06
C GLU A 231 18.15 -23.71 13.35
N ALA A 232 18.23 -23.79 12.00
CA ALA A 232 17.63 -24.88 11.22
C ALA A 232 18.20 -26.25 11.61
N VAL A 233 19.54 -26.34 11.78
CA VAL A 233 20.20 -27.57 12.24
C VAL A 233 19.74 -27.95 13.64
N LEU A 234 19.65 -26.99 14.57
CA LEU A 234 19.14 -27.25 15.92
C LEU A 234 17.68 -27.69 15.93
N ALA A 235 16.83 -27.05 15.12
CA ALA A 235 15.43 -27.44 15.00
C ALA A 235 15.29 -28.86 14.43
N ALA A 236 16.04 -29.18 13.37
CA ALA A 236 16.07 -30.51 12.80
C ALA A 236 16.53 -31.57 13.83
N ARG A 237 17.61 -31.28 14.58
CA ARG A 237 18.09 -32.20 15.65
C ARG A 237 17.07 -32.40 16.76
N ARG A 238 16.39 -31.33 17.22
CA ARG A 238 15.30 -31.46 18.21
C ARG A 238 14.19 -32.39 17.71
N THR A 239 13.80 -32.25 16.46
CA THR A 239 12.76 -33.09 15.84
C THR A 239 13.21 -34.54 15.75
N ILE A 240 14.48 -34.79 15.35
CA ILE A 240 15.06 -36.14 15.30
C ILE A 240 15.06 -36.77 16.70
N VAL A 241 15.57 -36.04 17.71
CA VAL A 241 15.63 -36.56 19.09
C VAL A 241 14.24 -36.84 19.64
N ALA A 242 13.28 -35.93 19.45
CA ALA A 242 11.91 -36.14 19.89
C ALA A 242 11.27 -37.35 19.20
N GLY A 243 11.48 -37.49 17.89
CA GLY A 243 11.04 -38.66 17.14
C GLY A 243 11.70 -39.95 17.61
N ALA A 244 13.00 -39.95 17.88
CA ALA A 244 13.73 -41.12 18.38
C ALA A 244 13.23 -41.55 19.77
N VAL A 245 13.00 -40.60 20.69
CA VAL A 245 12.45 -40.89 22.01
C VAL A 245 11.07 -41.53 21.87
N GLY A 246 10.18 -40.96 21.06
CA GLY A 246 8.84 -41.53 20.82
C GLY A 246 8.88 -42.93 20.17
N MET A 247 9.81 -43.18 19.23
CA MET A 247 9.98 -44.52 18.66
C MET A 247 10.49 -45.54 19.67
N VAL A 248 11.44 -45.17 20.54
CA VAL A 248 11.95 -46.05 21.62
C VAL A 248 10.86 -46.35 22.64
N GLU A 249 10.12 -45.34 23.06
CA GLU A 249 9.00 -45.51 24.01
C GLU A 249 7.94 -46.46 23.45
N ASN A 250 7.51 -46.25 22.20
CA ASN A 250 6.58 -47.12 21.50
C ASN A 250 7.09 -48.56 21.38
N ALA A 251 8.36 -48.73 21.05
CA ALA A 251 8.98 -50.08 20.95
C ALA A 251 8.96 -50.82 22.31
N LEU A 252 9.33 -50.13 23.39
CA LEU A 252 9.31 -50.70 24.73
C LEU A 252 7.90 -51.09 25.18
N ASN A 253 6.92 -50.21 24.94
CA ASN A 253 5.53 -50.49 25.28
C ASN A 253 4.99 -51.71 24.50
N GLN A 254 5.26 -51.80 23.21
CA GLN A 254 4.85 -52.94 22.36
C GLN A 254 5.49 -54.27 22.79
N LEU A 255 6.78 -54.24 23.22
CA LEU A 255 7.44 -55.44 23.73
C LEU A 255 6.87 -55.91 25.07
N ALA A 256 6.54 -54.95 25.96
CA ALA A 256 5.88 -55.24 27.24
C ALA A 256 4.49 -55.81 27.04
N ASP A 257 3.67 -55.21 26.19
CA ASP A 257 2.28 -55.66 25.92
C ASP A 257 2.21 -57.07 25.30
N ARG A 258 3.20 -57.39 24.44
CA ARG A 258 3.27 -58.71 23.80
C ARG A 258 3.94 -59.79 24.67
N GLY A 259 4.47 -59.43 25.85
CA GLY A 259 5.12 -60.33 26.75
C GLY A 259 6.35 -61.07 26.18
N VAL A 260 6.95 -60.52 25.10
CA VAL A 260 8.05 -61.19 24.36
C VAL A 260 9.33 -61.25 25.20
N VAL A 261 9.57 -60.21 26.03
CA VAL A 261 10.76 -60.14 26.89
C VAL A 261 10.40 -59.48 28.20
N THR A 262 10.77 -60.09 29.32
CA THR A 262 10.75 -59.46 30.67
C THR A 262 12.10 -58.73 30.85
N LEU A 263 12.11 -57.43 30.65
CA LEU A 263 13.29 -56.58 30.82
C LEU A 263 13.28 -55.99 32.21
N ASP A 264 14.37 -56.19 32.94
CA ASP A 264 14.66 -55.42 34.16
C ASP A 264 15.01 -53.96 33.81
N ASP A 265 14.99 -53.08 34.78
CA ASP A 265 15.19 -51.65 34.52
C ASP A 265 16.61 -51.32 33.99
N GLU A 266 17.65 -52.12 34.38
CA GLU A 266 18.99 -51.96 33.88
C GLU A 266 19.13 -52.32 32.40
N ARG A 267 18.51 -53.41 31.98
CA ARG A 267 18.47 -53.83 30.57
C ARG A 267 17.62 -52.91 29.71
N LYS A 268 16.51 -52.36 30.24
CA LYS A 268 15.76 -51.32 29.56
C LYS A 268 16.60 -50.08 29.32
N ALA A 269 17.31 -49.57 30.34
CA ALA A 269 18.17 -48.42 30.20
C ALA A 269 19.31 -48.62 29.16
N ALA A 270 19.95 -49.80 29.14
CA ALA A 270 20.94 -50.12 28.16
C ALA A 270 20.39 -50.18 26.72
N MET A 271 19.17 -50.75 26.53
CA MET A 271 18.50 -50.83 25.24
C MET A 271 18.09 -49.46 24.76
N VAL A 272 17.52 -48.60 25.63
CA VAL A 272 17.16 -47.19 25.30
C VAL A 272 18.41 -46.43 24.87
N SER A 273 19.51 -46.52 25.59
CA SER A 273 20.78 -45.84 25.25
C SER A 273 21.29 -46.27 23.88
N ASN A 274 21.32 -47.57 23.60
CA ASN A 274 21.79 -48.11 22.33
C ASN A 274 20.88 -47.68 21.16
N LEU A 275 19.58 -47.72 21.32
CA LEU A 275 18.60 -47.30 20.28
C LEU A 275 18.68 -45.81 20.02
N LEU A 276 18.78 -44.97 21.04
CA LEU A 276 18.94 -43.52 20.90
C LEU A 276 20.27 -43.17 20.16
N VAL A 277 21.37 -43.86 20.49
CA VAL A 277 22.65 -43.65 19.76
C VAL A 277 22.49 -43.95 18.26
N VAL A 278 21.83 -45.06 17.90
CA VAL A 278 21.64 -45.44 16.50
C VAL A 278 20.68 -44.47 15.79
N LEU A 279 19.58 -44.09 16.44
CA LEU A 279 18.54 -43.25 15.83
C LEU A 279 18.95 -41.76 15.76
N CYS A 280 19.82 -41.28 16.65
CA CYS A 280 20.27 -39.89 16.69
C CYS A 280 21.64 -39.68 16.03
N ALA A 281 22.31 -40.72 15.55
CA ALA A 281 23.62 -40.61 14.90
C ALA A 281 23.53 -39.90 13.55
N ASP A 282 24.44 -38.96 13.29
CA ASP A 282 24.58 -38.26 12.00
C ASP A 282 25.13 -39.13 10.86
N ARG A 283 25.62 -40.32 11.17
CA ARG A 283 26.19 -41.29 10.22
C ARG A 283 25.47 -42.63 10.40
N GLU A 284 25.37 -43.39 9.29
CA GLU A 284 24.91 -44.77 9.36
C GLU A 284 25.72 -45.54 10.40
N ALA A 285 25.08 -45.95 11.48
CA ALA A 285 25.73 -46.76 12.50
C ALA A 285 25.99 -48.13 11.90
N GLN A 286 27.27 -48.50 11.79
CA GLN A 286 27.64 -49.87 11.44
C GLN A 286 27.53 -50.71 12.73
N PRO A 287 26.57 -51.63 12.83
CA PRO A 287 26.44 -52.48 14.01
C PRO A 287 27.64 -53.45 14.05
N VAL A 288 28.48 -53.31 15.04
CA VAL A 288 29.49 -54.35 15.33
C VAL A 288 28.75 -55.42 16.15
N VAL A 289 28.36 -56.48 15.44
CA VAL A 289 27.80 -57.67 16.10
C VAL A 289 28.98 -58.45 16.73
N ASN A 290 29.12 -58.30 18.04
CA ASN A 290 30.05 -59.14 18.79
C ASN A 290 29.41 -60.52 18.92
N THR A 291 29.72 -61.43 17.98
CA THR A 291 29.43 -62.83 18.11
C THR A 291 30.41 -63.40 19.14
N GLY A 292 30.06 -63.24 20.42
CA GLY A 292 30.85 -63.76 21.51
C GLY A 292 31.32 -65.19 21.23
N THR A 293 32.56 -65.45 21.45
CA THR A 293 33.18 -66.76 21.41
C THR A 293 32.40 -67.70 22.34
N LEU A 294 31.70 -68.67 21.76
CA LEU A 294 30.94 -69.70 22.43
C LEU A 294 31.82 -70.76 23.10
N TYR A 295 33.08 -70.46 23.39
CA TYR A 295 33.99 -71.37 24.06
C TYR A 295 34.92 -70.59 25.00
N GLY A 296 34.68 -70.77 26.28
CA GLY A 296 35.50 -70.33 27.37
C GLY A 296 34.87 -70.61 28.69
#